data_3a072d25f5aa7cc43bb167ec06912cb8
#
_entry.id   3a072d25f5aa7cc43bb167ec06912cb8
#
_cell.length_a   1.000
_cell.length_b   1.000
_cell.length_c   1.000
_cell.angle_alpha   90.00
_cell.angle_beta   90.00
_cell.angle_gamma   90.00
#
_symmetry.space_group_name_H-M   'P 1'
#
loop_
_entity.id
_entity.type
_entity.pdbx_description
1 polymer ?
#
loop_
_entity_poly.entity_id
_entity_poly.type
_entity_poly.pdbx_seq_one_letter_code
_entity_poly.pdbx_strand_id
1 'polypeptide(L)'
;MDVSRRGFMAAAAAGAVVQGVRSAEGGGKKDRDAVVYVAAHPDDLAGSIGTVMRLAEMYDVHVVDYTHGERGMGRARFEDGSCKKMRTAEEERICREIGVTLHWCDEIDGEAFAGRETCMKLADLFRKINPRALIVHWFADVHKDHMMSAAAAVKAAQLARIQPEIYFQEQESQSRGFLASYYVDVSKYTERRRQLISVYKSQHGASIAERKIETSRANARRICGVKISNAEVFGVFPGTVPAGKGIFDAMPGVEQLGRDLKKNYNFTYLPIDFVK
;
A
#
# COMPACT_ATOMS: atom_id res chain seq x y z
N MET A 1 -19.55 6.72 -53.27
CA MET A 1 -19.72 7.74 -52.23
C MET A 1 -18.50 7.68 -51.35
N ASP A 2 -17.66 8.66 -51.52
CA ASP A 2 -16.33 8.74 -50.88
C ASP A 2 -16.49 9.40 -49.52
N VAL A 3 -16.10 8.72 -48.44
CA VAL A 3 -16.11 9.28 -47.07
C VAL A 3 -14.69 9.63 -46.68
N SER A 4 -14.38 10.89 -46.83
CA SER A 4 -13.10 11.52 -46.59
C SER A 4 -12.67 11.34 -45.13
N ARG A 5 -11.42 10.85 -44.96
CA ARG A 5 -10.63 10.91 -43.71
C ARG A 5 -10.33 12.37 -43.40
N ARG A 6 -11.03 12.92 -42.39
CA ARG A 6 -10.64 14.22 -41.79
C ARG A 6 -9.95 14.00 -40.46
N GLY A 7 -8.76 14.56 -40.41
CA GLY A 7 -7.75 14.62 -39.40
C GLY A 7 -8.21 14.65 -37.93
N PHE A 8 -7.65 13.72 -37.18
CA PHE A 8 -7.54 13.82 -35.74
C PHE A 8 -6.40 14.78 -35.43
N MET A 9 -6.74 15.99 -35.04
CA MET A 9 -5.76 16.87 -34.40
C MET A 9 -5.37 16.24 -33.07
N ALA A 10 -4.09 15.93 -32.93
CA ALA A 10 -3.48 15.56 -31.66
C ALA A 10 -3.47 16.81 -30.76
N ALA A 11 -4.39 16.87 -29.81
CA ALA A 11 -4.24 17.75 -28.66
C ALA A 11 -3.06 17.20 -27.83
N ALA A 12 -1.96 17.93 -27.80
CA ALA A 12 -0.87 17.68 -26.87
C ALA A 12 -1.40 17.95 -25.45
N ALA A 13 -1.84 16.89 -24.77
CA ALA A 13 -2.13 16.96 -23.35
C ALA A 13 -0.79 17.21 -22.64
N ALA A 14 -0.64 18.40 -22.06
CA ALA A 14 0.44 18.70 -21.13
C ALA A 14 0.33 17.70 -19.98
N GLY A 15 1.19 16.68 -19.98
CA GLY A 15 1.23 15.67 -18.93
C GLY A 15 1.56 16.33 -17.62
N ALA A 16 0.61 16.39 -16.70
CA ALA A 16 0.88 16.75 -15.32
C ALA A 16 1.91 15.76 -14.77
N VAL A 17 3.08 16.27 -14.43
CA VAL A 17 4.14 15.47 -13.81
C VAL A 17 3.67 15.13 -12.41
N VAL A 18 3.68 13.84 -12.04
CA VAL A 18 3.49 13.42 -10.65
C VAL A 18 4.56 14.13 -9.81
N GLN A 19 4.15 15.10 -9.01
CA GLN A 19 5.07 15.84 -8.15
C GLN A 19 5.35 15.02 -6.91
N GLY A 20 6.61 14.62 -6.72
CA GLY A 20 7.07 13.95 -5.51
C GLY A 20 7.57 14.97 -4.49
N VAL A 21 7.09 14.89 -3.27
CA VAL A 21 7.63 15.64 -2.12
C VAL A 21 8.78 14.80 -1.54
N ARG A 22 10.02 15.26 -1.73
CA ARG A 22 11.18 14.59 -1.14
C ARG A 22 11.34 15.03 0.32
N SER A 23 11.48 14.06 1.22
CA SER A 23 12.00 14.32 2.55
C SER A 23 13.47 14.75 2.46
N ALA A 24 13.85 15.77 3.27
CA ALA A 24 15.21 16.30 3.29
C ALA A 24 16.24 15.23 3.65
N GLU A 25 17.30 15.20 2.85
CA GLU A 25 18.64 14.67 3.07
C GLU A 25 18.79 13.40 3.93
N GLY A 26 18.88 12.27 3.23
CA GLY A 26 19.52 11.05 3.71
C GLY A 26 20.50 10.56 2.65
N GLY A 27 21.79 10.83 2.82
CA GLY A 27 22.83 10.26 1.96
C GLY A 27 22.74 8.73 1.98
N GLY A 28 22.79 8.08 0.81
CA GLY A 28 22.89 6.62 0.70
C GLY A 28 21.68 5.86 0.15
N LYS A 29 20.58 6.52 -0.22
CA LYS A 29 19.40 5.80 -0.77
C LYS A 29 19.51 5.42 -2.26
N LYS A 30 20.43 6.01 -3.01
CA LYS A 30 20.55 5.84 -4.47
C LYS A 30 20.88 4.42 -4.96
N ASP A 31 21.42 3.58 -4.07
CA ASP A 31 21.87 2.21 -4.41
C ASP A 31 20.96 1.12 -3.83
N ARG A 32 19.80 1.50 -3.26
CA ARG A 32 18.86 0.54 -2.69
C ARG A 32 17.76 0.22 -3.70
N ASP A 33 17.32 -1.06 -3.70
CA ASP A 33 16.12 -1.45 -4.41
C ASP A 33 14.92 -0.62 -3.94
N ALA A 34 14.05 -0.23 -4.86
CA ALA A 34 12.86 0.55 -4.53
C ALA A 34 11.66 -0.34 -4.22
N VAL A 35 10.84 0.10 -3.27
CA VAL A 35 9.53 -0.48 -2.97
C VAL A 35 8.47 0.61 -3.06
N VAL A 36 7.38 0.34 -3.78
CA VAL A 36 6.26 1.29 -3.90
C VAL A 36 5.04 0.75 -3.15
N TYR A 37 4.55 1.54 -2.22
CA TYR A 37 3.30 1.32 -1.52
C TYR A 37 2.22 2.19 -2.18
N VAL A 38 1.12 1.59 -2.65
CA VAL A 38 0.02 2.31 -3.30
C VAL A 38 -1.20 2.30 -2.38
N ALA A 39 -1.56 3.47 -1.90
CA ALA A 39 -2.75 3.75 -1.12
C ALA A 39 -3.84 4.35 -2.01
N ALA A 40 -5.09 4.19 -1.66
CA ALA A 40 -6.20 4.89 -2.30
C ALA A 40 -6.40 6.29 -1.71
N HIS A 41 -6.23 6.41 -0.40
CA HIS A 41 -6.43 7.65 0.36
C HIS A 41 -5.32 7.86 1.39
N PRO A 42 -5.07 9.12 1.79
CA PRO A 42 -4.32 9.41 3.03
C PRO A 42 -5.03 8.73 4.21
N ASP A 43 -4.30 8.02 5.05
CA ASP A 43 -4.70 7.16 6.15
C ASP A 43 -4.75 5.64 5.87
N ASP A 44 -4.79 5.20 4.64
CA ASP A 44 -4.66 3.77 4.32
C ASP A 44 -3.31 3.20 4.77
N LEU A 45 -2.28 4.03 4.74
CA LEU A 45 -0.94 3.68 5.25
C LEU A 45 -0.97 3.24 6.72
N ALA A 46 -1.94 3.69 7.51
CA ALA A 46 -2.07 3.34 8.93
C ALA A 46 -2.11 1.82 9.19
N GLY A 47 -2.66 1.04 8.24
CA GLY A 47 -2.72 -0.42 8.30
C GLY A 47 -1.37 -1.12 8.20
N SER A 48 -0.39 -0.47 7.57
CA SER A 48 0.91 -1.05 7.20
C SER A 48 2.10 -0.18 7.60
N ILE A 49 1.88 0.89 8.38
CA ILE A 49 2.91 1.90 8.67
C ILE A 49 4.12 1.32 9.41
N GLY A 50 3.92 0.31 10.25
CA GLY A 50 5.02 -0.37 10.96
C GLY A 50 5.92 -1.13 9.98
N THR A 51 5.32 -1.81 9.02
CA THR A 51 6.05 -2.50 7.95
C THR A 51 6.75 -1.52 7.02
N VAL A 52 6.08 -0.43 6.65
CA VAL A 52 6.67 0.61 5.79
C VAL A 52 7.88 1.27 6.46
N MET A 53 7.83 1.55 7.77
CA MET A 53 9.01 2.01 8.52
C MET A 53 10.17 1.01 8.45
N ARG A 54 9.88 -0.27 8.61
CA ARG A 54 10.90 -1.33 8.52
C ARG A 54 11.46 -1.47 7.11
N LEU A 55 10.63 -1.38 6.10
CA LEU A 55 11.06 -1.38 4.70
C LEU A 55 11.97 -0.18 4.41
N ALA A 56 11.66 1.01 4.95
CA ALA A 56 12.47 2.21 4.76
C ALA A 56 13.89 2.12 5.37
N GLU A 57 14.12 1.19 6.31
CA GLU A 57 15.45 0.89 6.81
C GLU A 57 16.31 0.14 5.77
N MET A 58 15.67 -0.63 4.87
CA MET A 58 16.32 -1.56 3.94
C MET A 58 16.24 -1.11 2.47
N TYR A 59 15.16 -0.44 2.10
CA TYR A 59 14.78 -0.11 0.73
C TYR A 59 14.59 1.40 0.54
N ASP A 60 14.58 1.88 -0.70
CA ASP A 60 14.08 3.20 -1.05
C ASP A 60 12.55 3.11 -1.22
N VAL A 61 11.82 3.59 -0.21
CA VAL A 61 10.35 3.42 -0.18
C VAL A 61 9.65 4.64 -0.70
N HIS A 62 8.73 4.41 -1.63
CA HIS A 62 7.82 5.40 -2.19
C HIS A 62 6.39 5.07 -1.80
N VAL A 63 5.63 6.07 -1.38
CA VAL A 63 4.19 6.00 -1.18
C VAL A 63 3.52 6.72 -2.34
N VAL A 64 2.50 6.11 -2.92
CA VAL A 64 1.67 6.71 -3.96
C VAL A 64 0.25 6.75 -3.44
N ASP A 65 -0.26 7.94 -3.16
CA ASP A 65 -1.67 8.15 -2.87
C ASP A 65 -2.46 8.40 -4.16
N TYR A 66 -3.51 7.62 -4.34
CA TYR A 66 -4.32 7.65 -5.54
C TYR A 66 -5.24 8.87 -5.59
N THR A 67 -5.83 9.22 -4.44
CA THR A 67 -6.63 10.42 -4.22
C THR A 67 -6.09 11.23 -3.04
N HIS A 68 -6.59 12.43 -2.84
CA HIS A 68 -6.31 13.20 -1.63
C HIS A 68 -7.31 12.91 -0.49
N GLY A 69 -8.26 11.98 -0.69
CA GLY A 69 -9.30 11.66 0.28
C GLY A 69 -10.21 12.86 0.58
N GLU A 70 -10.41 13.73 -0.41
CA GLU A 70 -11.02 15.06 -0.25
C GLU A 70 -12.48 15.04 0.17
N ARG A 71 -13.18 13.89 0.03
CA ARG A 71 -14.56 13.71 0.48
C ARG A 71 -14.68 13.16 1.90
N GLY A 72 -13.58 12.74 2.51
CA GLY A 72 -13.57 12.05 3.80
C GLY A 72 -14.04 12.87 5.00
N MET A 73 -14.26 14.18 4.86
CA MET A 73 -14.76 15.07 5.94
C MET A 73 -16.13 15.68 5.62
N GLY A 74 -16.86 15.13 4.65
CA GLY A 74 -18.18 15.58 4.27
C GLY A 74 -18.20 16.71 3.24
N ARG A 75 -19.41 16.96 2.69
CA ARG A 75 -19.60 17.79 1.51
C ARG A 75 -19.08 19.23 1.64
N ALA A 76 -19.37 19.90 2.74
CA ALA A 76 -18.97 21.30 2.92
C ALA A 76 -17.44 21.47 2.85
N ARG A 77 -16.67 20.55 3.48
CA ARG A 77 -15.20 20.59 3.46
C ARG A 77 -14.59 20.08 2.16
N PHE A 78 -15.34 19.33 1.39
CA PHE A 78 -14.98 18.99 0.01
C PHE A 78 -15.10 20.22 -0.89
N GLU A 79 -16.24 20.93 -0.83
CA GLU A 79 -16.55 22.08 -1.69
C GLU A 79 -15.61 23.28 -1.43
N ASP A 80 -15.17 23.50 -0.19
CA ASP A 80 -14.23 24.58 0.16
C ASP A 80 -12.75 24.17 0.05
N GLY A 81 -12.47 22.92 -0.29
CA GLY A 81 -11.13 22.36 -0.44
C GLY A 81 -10.36 22.16 0.88
N SER A 82 -10.96 22.44 2.03
CA SER A 82 -10.27 22.32 3.33
C SER A 82 -9.95 20.87 3.70
N CYS A 83 -10.81 19.92 3.29
CA CYS A 83 -10.57 18.51 3.47
C CYS A 83 -9.29 18.06 2.72
N LYS A 84 -9.20 18.37 1.42
CA LYS A 84 -8.01 18.07 0.61
C LYS A 84 -6.75 18.63 1.28
N LYS A 85 -6.77 19.91 1.63
CA LYS A 85 -5.62 20.57 2.25
C LYS A 85 -5.17 19.91 3.54
N MET A 86 -6.12 19.55 4.41
CA MET A 86 -5.81 18.92 5.69
C MET A 86 -5.22 17.52 5.50
N ARG A 87 -5.88 16.66 4.72
CA ARG A 87 -5.45 15.28 4.51
C ARG A 87 -4.11 15.19 3.79
N THR A 88 -3.89 16.04 2.78
CA THR A 88 -2.59 16.16 2.11
C THR A 88 -1.48 16.50 3.10
N ALA A 89 -1.69 17.51 3.97
CA ALA A 89 -0.69 17.91 4.96
C ALA A 89 -0.41 16.83 6.02
N GLU A 90 -1.42 16.05 6.41
CA GLU A 90 -1.26 14.92 7.33
C GLU A 90 -0.38 13.83 6.71
N GLU A 91 -0.65 13.42 5.46
CA GLU A 91 0.12 12.40 4.74
C GLU A 91 1.55 12.83 4.46
N GLU A 92 1.74 14.05 3.95
CA GLU A 92 3.07 14.64 3.75
C GLU A 92 3.90 14.66 5.03
N ARG A 93 3.26 14.99 6.16
CA ARG A 93 3.92 14.97 7.47
C ARG A 93 4.38 13.56 7.84
N ILE A 94 3.52 12.57 7.71
CA ILE A 94 3.82 11.18 8.06
C ILE A 94 4.93 10.63 7.16
N CYS A 95 4.82 10.79 5.85
CA CYS A 95 5.82 10.33 4.90
C CYS A 95 7.20 10.95 5.17
N ARG A 96 7.23 12.25 5.51
CA ARG A 96 8.46 12.93 5.92
C ARG A 96 9.03 12.37 7.22
N GLU A 97 8.19 12.12 8.24
CA GLU A 97 8.61 11.60 9.54
C GLU A 97 9.16 10.17 9.49
N ILE A 98 8.68 9.35 8.56
CA ILE A 98 9.19 7.98 8.34
C ILE A 98 10.23 7.89 7.22
N GLY A 99 10.55 9.00 6.57
CA GLY A 99 11.63 9.11 5.58
C GLY A 99 11.32 8.40 4.26
N VAL A 100 10.08 8.43 3.79
CA VAL A 100 9.65 7.88 2.49
C VAL A 100 9.30 8.99 1.51
N THR A 101 9.31 8.69 0.20
CA THR A 101 8.96 9.66 -0.84
C THR A 101 7.47 9.53 -1.18
N LEU A 102 6.70 10.62 -1.07
CA LEU A 102 5.28 10.66 -1.40
C LEU A 102 5.04 11.13 -2.83
N HIS A 103 4.09 10.50 -3.51
CA HIS A 103 3.59 10.86 -4.83
C HIS A 103 2.06 10.87 -4.85
N TRP A 104 1.48 11.70 -5.71
CA TRP A 104 0.03 11.85 -5.87
C TRP A 104 -0.41 11.49 -7.29
N CYS A 105 -1.52 10.75 -7.43
CA CYS A 105 -2.15 10.50 -8.72
C CYS A 105 -3.21 11.54 -9.08
N ASP A 106 -3.69 12.30 -8.09
CA ASP A 106 -4.72 13.35 -8.23
C ASP A 106 -6.07 12.84 -8.78
N GLU A 107 -6.39 11.56 -8.56
CA GLU A 107 -7.75 11.06 -8.79
C GLU A 107 -8.70 11.62 -7.73
N ILE A 108 -10.00 11.65 -8.03
CA ILE A 108 -11.02 12.18 -7.13
C ILE A 108 -11.53 11.06 -6.22
N ASP A 109 -11.52 11.32 -4.91
CA ASP A 109 -12.04 10.42 -3.87
C ASP A 109 -13.51 10.03 -4.16
N GLY A 110 -13.80 8.72 -4.15
CA GLY A 110 -15.10 8.14 -4.50
C GLY A 110 -15.38 8.06 -6.01
N GLU A 111 -14.54 8.66 -6.86
CA GLU A 111 -14.65 8.58 -8.32
C GLU A 111 -13.46 7.90 -8.97
N ALA A 112 -12.47 7.48 -8.19
CA ALA A 112 -11.26 6.85 -8.67
C ALA A 112 -11.54 5.72 -9.66
N PHE A 113 -10.78 5.70 -10.75
CA PHE A 113 -10.91 4.73 -11.81
C PHE A 113 -9.55 4.34 -12.38
N ALA A 114 -9.34 3.06 -12.68
CA ALA A 114 -8.13 2.56 -13.32
C ALA A 114 -8.12 2.92 -14.82
N GLY A 115 -8.25 4.20 -15.13
CA GLY A 115 -8.30 4.73 -16.48
C GLY A 115 -6.94 4.67 -17.18
N ARG A 116 -6.97 4.78 -18.52
CA ARG A 116 -5.74 4.72 -19.33
C ARG A 116 -4.74 5.82 -18.94
N GLU A 117 -5.23 7.03 -18.70
CA GLU A 117 -4.37 8.17 -18.39
C GLU A 117 -3.64 7.95 -17.07
N THR A 118 -4.36 7.61 -16.01
CA THR A 118 -3.77 7.36 -14.69
C THR A 118 -2.84 6.17 -14.69
N CYS A 119 -3.21 5.07 -15.39
CA CYS A 119 -2.31 3.93 -15.55
C CYS A 119 -1.02 4.31 -16.29
N MET A 120 -1.07 5.21 -17.28
CA MET A 120 0.12 5.70 -17.98
C MET A 120 0.98 6.60 -17.10
N LYS A 121 0.39 7.52 -16.32
CA LYS A 121 1.11 8.34 -15.33
C LYS A 121 1.87 7.47 -14.32
N LEU A 122 1.19 6.47 -13.77
CA LEU A 122 1.82 5.50 -12.87
C LEU A 122 2.91 4.68 -13.57
N ALA A 123 2.70 4.26 -14.81
CA ALA A 123 3.70 3.53 -15.57
C ALA A 123 4.97 4.36 -15.81
N ASP A 124 4.82 5.66 -16.07
CA ASP A 124 5.95 6.59 -16.22
C ASP A 124 6.70 6.78 -14.90
N LEU A 125 5.99 6.84 -13.78
CA LEU A 125 6.58 6.86 -12.45
C LEU A 125 7.33 5.55 -12.19
N PHE A 126 6.73 4.40 -12.45
CA PHE A 126 7.34 3.08 -12.23
C PHE A 126 8.58 2.85 -13.12
N ARG A 127 8.61 3.36 -14.35
CA ARG A 127 9.83 3.33 -15.18
C ARG A 127 10.99 4.12 -14.56
N LYS A 128 10.68 5.25 -13.90
CA LYS A 128 11.69 6.10 -13.22
C LYS A 128 12.20 5.48 -11.93
N ILE A 129 11.30 4.87 -11.15
CA ILE A 129 11.61 4.26 -9.86
C ILE A 129 12.21 2.86 -10.06
N ASN A 130 11.72 2.11 -11.04
CA ASN A 130 12.02 0.70 -11.29
C ASN A 130 11.83 -0.15 -10.02
N PRO A 131 10.61 -0.21 -9.45
CA PRO A 131 10.38 -0.84 -8.17
C PRO A 131 10.62 -2.35 -8.24
N ARG A 132 11.33 -2.89 -7.25
CA ARG A 132 11.44 -4.32 -6.99
C ARG A 132 10.11 -4.91 -6.52
N ALA A 133 9.36 -4.16 -5.73
CA ALA A 133 8.09 -4.62 -5.20
C ALA A 133 7.03 -3.52 -5.17
N LEU A 134 5.77 -3.94 -5.33
CA LEU A 134 4.58 -3.15 -5.11
C LEU A 134 3.80 -3.72 -3.93
N ILE A 135 3.31 -2.86 -3.05
CA ILE A 135 2.32 -3.20 -2.03
C ILE A 135 1.05 -2.44 -2.40
N VAL A 136 -0.04 -3.15 -2.66
CA VAL A 136 -1.30 -2.59 -3.15
C VAL A 136 -2.46 -3.09 -2.30
N HIS A 137 -3.63 -2.47 -2.41
CA HIS A 137 -4.84 -2.97 -1.76
C HIS A 137 -5.24 -4.36 -2.27
N TRP A 138 -5.95 -5.11 -1.43
CA TRP A 138 -6.60 -6.35 -1.81
C TRP A 138 -7.72 -6.08 -2.84
N PHE A 139 -7.86 -6.94 -3.86
CA PHE A 139 -8.82 -6.69 -4.95
C PHE A 139 -10.28 -6.81 -4.56
N ALA A 140 -10.60 -7.64 -3.55
CA ALA A 140 -11.95 -7.82 -3.08
C ALA A 140 -12.17 -6.96 -1.84
N ASP A 141 -12.47 -5.68 -2.07
CA ASP A 141 -12.71 -4.69 -1.04
C ASP A 141 -14.10 -4.07 -1.18
N VAL A 142 -14.65 -3.51 -0.12
CA VAL A 142 -15.92 -2.79 -0.18
C VAL A 142 -15.74 -1.37 -0.70
N HIS A 143 -14.52 -0.83 -0.65
CA HIS A 143 -14.23 0.50 -1.16
C HIS A 143 -13.76 0.42 -2.61
N LYS A 144 -14.51 1.05 -3.50
CA LYS A 144 -14.19 1.07 -4.94
C LYS A 144 -12.77 1.58 -5.20
N ASP A 145 -12.36 2.66 -4.55
CA ASP A 145 -11.08 3.30 -4.80
C ASP A 145 -9.90 2.41 -4.40
N HIS A 146 -10.04 1.56 -3.36
CA HIS A 146 -9.05 0.54 -3.02
C HIS A 146 -8.84 -0.44 -4.18
N MET A 147 -9.95 -0.93 -4.77
CA MET A 147 -9.89 -1.85 -5.90
C MET A 147 -9.30 -1.17 -7.14
N MET A 148 -9.67 0.08 -7.40
CA MET A 148 -9.21 0.82 -8.58
C MET A 148 -7.74 1.22 -8.49
N SER A 149 -7.25 1.67 -7.34
CA SER A 149 -5.83 1.98 -7.14
C SER A 149 -4.95 0.74 -7.29
N ALA A 150 -5.38 -0.41 -6.75
CA ALA A 150 -4.68 -1.68 -6.92
C ALA A 150 -4.65 -2.13 -8.39
N ALA A 151 -5.79 -2.08 -9.08
CA ALA A 151 -5.89 -2.44 -10.50
C ALA A 151 -5.02 -1.52 -11.38
N ALA A 152 -5.02 -0.21 -11.10
CA ALA A 152 -4.19 0.75 -11.82
C ALA A 152 -2.70 0.49 -11.61
N ALA A 153 -2.26 0.20 -10.38
CA ALA A 153 -0.87 -0.11 -10.08
C ALA A 153 -0.38 -1.37 -10.82
N VAL A 154 -1.17 -2.46 -10.78
CA VAL A 154 -0.84 -3.69 -11.52
C VAL A 154 -0.81 -3.45 -13.02
N LYS A 155 -1.76 -2.70 -13.56
CA LYS A 155 -1.79 -2.33 -14.98
C LYS A 155 -0.61 -1.43 -15.35
N ALA A 156 -0.24 -0.50 -14.50
CA ALA A 156 0.92 0.37 -14.70
C ALA A 156 2.23 -0.41 -14.77
N ALA A 157 2.42 -1.42 -13.94
CA ALA A 157 3.60 -2.30 -14.01
C ALA A 157 3.69 -3.01 -15.37
N GLN A 158 2.56 -3.53 -15.89
CA GLN A 158 2.51 -4.12 -17.23
C GLN A 158 2.85 -3.12 -18.34
N LEU A 159 2.30 -1.89 -18.26
CA LEU A 159 2.57 -0.81 -19.24
C LEU A 159 4.01 -0.30 -19.13
N ALA A 160 4.59 -0.32 -17.96
CA ALA A 160 5.99 0.00 -17.72
C ALA A 160 6.94 -1.12 -18.22
N ARG A 161 6.42 -2.31 -18.50
CA ARG A 161 7.18 -3.52 -18.87
C ARG A 161 8.15 -3.96 -17.76
N ILE A 162 7.75 -3.82 -16.51
CA ILE A 162 8.48 -4.30 -15.34
C ILE A 162 7.74 -5.48 -14.71
N GLN A 163 8.44 -6.28 -13.94
CA GLN A 163 7.90 -7.45 -13.25
C GLN A 163 8.23 -7.37 -11.74
N PRO A 164 7.60 -6.44 -11.00
CA PRO A 164 7.81 -6.35 -9.57
C PRO A 164 7.16 -7.52 -8.82
N GLU A 165 7.67 -7.81 -7.64
CA GLU A 165 6.93 -8.59 -6.65
C GLU A 165 5.65 -7.83 -6.28
N ILE A 166 4.48 -8.49 -6.19
CA ILE A 166 3.23 -7.83 -5.84
C ILE A 166 2.67 -8.42 -4.57
N TYR A 167 2.50 -7.57 -3.58
CA TYR A 167 1.93 -7.89 -2.28
C TYR A 167 0.63 -7.12 -2.07
N PHE A 168 -0.27 -7.74 -1.32
CA PHE A 168 -1.54 -7.13 -0.95
C PHE A 168 -1.54 -6.74 0.52
N GLN A 169 -2.00 -5.53 0.81
CA GLN A 169 -2.35 -5.11 2.15
C GLN A 169 -3.83 -5.40 2.45
N GLU A 170 -4.14 -5.69 3.70
CA GLU A 170 -5.49 -5.81 4.21
C GLU A 170 -5.97 -4.46 4.76
N GLN A 171 -7.19 -4.06 4.40
CA GLN A 171 -7.94 -3.07 5.16
C GLN A 171 -8.99 -3.82 5.99
N GLU A 172 -8.74 -3.92 7.29
CA GLU A 172 -9.63 -4.65 8.21
C GLU A 172 -11.07 -4.15 8.06
N SER A 173 -12.04 -5.05 8.17
CA SER A 173 -13.47 -4.81 7.96
C SER A 173 -13.90 -4.47 6.53
N GLN A 174 -13.00 -4.11 5.64
CA GLN A 174 -13.30 -3.75 4.25
C GLN A 174 -12.87 -4.84 3.26
N SER A 175 -11.68 -5.40 3.40
CA SER A 175 -11.19 -6.47 2.54
C SER A 175 -11.98 -7.76 2.76
N ARG A 176 -12.48 -8.36 1.68
CA ARG A 176 -13.28 -9.60 1.71
C ARG A 176 -12.43 -10.79 1.31
N GLY A 177 -12.45 -11.84 2.16
CA GLY A 177 -11.73 -13.09 1.87
C GLY A 177 -10.23 -12.90 1.75
N PHE A 178 -9.65 -11.94 2.49
CA PHE A 178 -8.21 -11.70 2.47
C PHE A 178 -7.43 -12.91 2.94
N LEU A 179 -6.40 -13.28 2.19
CA LEU A 179 -5.52 -14.41 2.49
C LEU A 179 -4.14 -13.89 2.86
N ALA A 180 -3.84 -13.88 4.15
CA ALA A 180 -2.54 -13.53 4.66
C ALA A 180 -1.50 -14.60 4.29
N SER A 181 -0.37 -14.17 3.73
CA SER A 181 0.79 -15.03 3.42
C SER A 181 1.99 -14.70 4.29
N TYR A 182 2.15 -13.43 4.66
CA TYR A 182 3.23 -12.94 5.51
C TYR A 182 2.68 -12.22 6.74
N TYR A 183 3.36 -12.42 7.86
CA TYR A 183 3.14 -11.74 9.12
C TYR A 183 4.41 -11.01 9.52
N VAL A 184 4.36 -9.70 9.49
CA VAL A 184 5.51 -8.84 9.79
C VAL A 184 5.45 -8.41 11.25
N ASP A 185 6.45 -8.77 12.05
CA ASP A 185 6.55 -8.33 13.44
C ASP A 185 6.78 -6.82 13.52
N VAL A 186 5.81 -6.10 14.07
CA VAL A 186 5.86 -4.66 14.31
C VAL A 186 5.78 -4.31 15.80
N SER A 187 6.06 -5.29 16.66
CA SER A 187 5.94 -5.15 18.12
C SER A 187 6.75 -3.98 18.67
N LYS A 188 7.98 -3.79 18.18
CA LYS A 188 8.89 -2.71 18.59
C LYS A 188 8.39 -1.31 18.18
N TYR A 189 7.52 -1.25 17.18
CA TYR A 189 7.04 0.01 16.63
C TYR A 189 5.67 0.42 17.15
N THR A 190 5.08 -0.34 18.09
CA THR A 190 3.70 -0.14 18.56
C THR A 190 3.43 1.30 18.99
N GLU A 191 4.29 1.88 19.82
CA GLU A 191 4.12 3.25 20.31
C GLU A 191 4.36 4.29 19.21
N ARG A 192 5.37 4.07 18.38
CA ARG A 192 5.64 4.97 17.24
C ARG A 192 4.50 4.95 16.21
N ARG A 193 3.92 3.79 15.96
CA ARG A 193 2.71 3.63 15.12
C ARG A 193 1.54 4.43 15.69
N ARG A 194 1.30 4.31 17.02
CA ARG A 194 0.23 5.07 17.68
C ARG A 194 0.39 6.57 17.46
N GLN A 195 1.59 7.10 17.66
CA GLN A 195 1.90 8.52 17.48
C GLN A 195 1.67 8.96 16.03
N LEU A 196 2.21 8.23 15.07
CA LEU A 196 2.10 8.56 13.64
C LEU A 196 0.66 8.50 13.15
N ILE A 197 -0.07 7.42 13.45
CA ILE A 197 -1.46 7.26 13.02
C ILE A 197 -2.35 8.35 13.65
N SER A 198 -2.05 8.79 14.86
CA SER A 198 -2.79 9.88 15.53
C SER A 198 -2.65 11.24 14.83
N VAL A 199 -1.75 11.37 13.86
CA VAL A 199 -1.60 12.57 13.01
C VAL A 199 -2.82 12.75 12.08
N TYR A 200 -3.48 11.66 11.67
CA TYR A 200 -4.67 11.71 10.80
C TYR A 200 -5.91 12.26 11.52
N LYS A 201 -5.84 13.48 12.02
CA LYS A 201 -6.92 14.15 12.77
C LYS A 201 -8.20 14.25 11.95
N SER A 202 -8.08 14.44 10.64
CA SER A 202 -9.18 14.47 9.69
C SER A 202 -10.04 13.20 9.72
N GLN A 203 -9.45 12.08 10.12
CA GLN A 203 -10.05 10.74 10.16
C GLN A 203 -10.12 10.15 11.58
N HIS A 204 -10.14 10.99 12.61
CA HIS A 204 -10.13 10.55 14.02
C HIS A 204 -8.91 9.65 14.36
N GLY A 205 -7.73 10.06 13.95
CA GLY A 205 -6.48 9.28 13.98
C GLY A 205 -6.17 8.57 15.29
N ALA A 206 -6.49 9.15 16.45
CA ALA A 206 -6.30 8.48 17.74
C ALA A 206 -7.14 7.20 17.87
N SER A 207 -8.40 7.23 17.40
CA SER A 207 -9.29 6.06 17.38
C SER A 207 -8.82 5.03 16.37
N ILE A 208 -8.38 5.49 15.18
CA ILE A 208 -7.78 4.60 14.16
C ILE A 208 -6.54 3.92 14.73
N ALA A 209 -5.67 4.65 15.43
CA ALA A 209 -4.43 4.10 15.99
C ALA A 209 -4.72 2.91 16.94
N GLU A 210 -5.65 3.06 17.87
CA GLU A 210 -6.01 1.97 18.80
C GLU A 210 -6.61 0.77 18.06
N ARG A 211 -7.49 1.00 17.09
CA ARG A 211 -8.07 -0.06 16.25
C ARG A 211 -6.99 -0.81 15.45
N LYS A 212 -6.07 -0.11 14.78
CA LYS A 212 -4.97 -0.72 14.02
C LYS A 212 -4.00 -1.49 14.92
N ILE A 213 -3.73 -1.00 16.12
CA ILE A 213 -2.91 -1.72 17.11
C ILE A 213 -3.63 -2.99 17.57
N GLU A 214 -4.93 -2.93 17.88
CA GLU A 214 -5.67 -4.13 18.31
C GLU A 214 -5.77 -5.17 17.16
N THR A 215 -5.99 -4.72 15.93
CA THR A 215 -5.94 -5.60 14.75
C THR A 215 -4.58 -6.28 14.63
N SER A 216 -3.49 -5.55 14.78
CA SER A 216 -2.14 -6.15 14.71
C SER A 216 -1.85 -7.11 15.86
N ARG A 217 -2.42 -6.90 17.05
CA ARG A 217 -2.39 -7.88 18.15
C ARG A 217 -3.18 -9.15 17.81
N ALA A 218 -4.37 -8.97 17.22
CA ALA A 218 -5.18 -10.11 16.78
C ALA A 218 -4.45 -10.93 15.71
N ASN A 219 -3.77 -10.28 14.77
CA ASN A 219 -2.96 -10.95 13.76
C ASN A 219 -1.79 -11.72 14.39
N ALA A 220 -1.07 -11.14 15.34
CA ALA A 220 0.01 -11.81 16.04
C ALA A 220 -0.46 -13.10 16.75
N ARG A 221 -1.66 -13.10 17.32
CA ARG A 221 -2.27 -14.26 17.98
C ARG A 221 -2.60 -15.43 17.01
N ARG A 222 -2.68 -15.15 15.69
CA ARG A 222 -2.92 -16.18 14.66
C ARG A 222 -1.69 -17.03 14.36
N ILE A 223 -0.50 -16.57 14.76
CA ILE A 223 0.76 -17.27 14.50
C ILE A 223 1.16 -18.07 15.73
N CYS A 224 1.17 -19.41 15.60
CA CYS A 224 1.56 -20.30 16.68
C CYS A 224 3.08 -20.38 16.83
N GLY A 225 3.56 -20.41 18.08
CA GLY A 225 4.97 -20.68 18.39
C GLY A 225 5.94 -19.50 18.21
N VAL A 226 5.43 -18.31 17.90
CA VAL A 226 6.23 -17.09 17.75
C VAL A 226 5.89 -16.09 18.86
N LYS A 227 6.90 -15.53 19.51
CA LYS A 227 6.73 -14.52 20.58
C LYS A 227 6.73 -13.12 20.00
N ILE A 228 5.64 -12.74 19.32
CA ILE A 228 5.40 -11.38 18.84
C ILE A 228 4.10 -10.83 19.43
N SER A 229 4.02 -9.53 19.66
CA SER A 229 2.83 -8.91 20.25
C SER A 229 1.96 -8.20 19.22
N ASN A 230 2.54 -7.79 18.10
CA ASN A 230 1.85 -7.11 17.02
C ASN A 230 2.38 -7.57 15.66
N ALA A 231 1.49 -7.90 14.72
CA ALA A 231 1.84 -8.25 13.34
C ALA A 231 0.97 -7.49 12.34
N GLU A 232 1.58 -6.93 11.32
CA GLU A 232 0.91 -6.51 10.10
C GLU A 232 0.96 -7.64 9.08
N VAL A 233 -0.09 -7.76 8.27
CA VAL A 233 -0.26 -8.93 7.39
C VAL A 233 -0.30 -8.53 5.92
N PHE A 234 0.27 -9.40 5.08
CA PHE A 234 0.31 -9.20 3.64
C PHE A 234 -0.04 -10.49 2.91
N GLY A 235 -0.83 -10.34 1.85
CA GLY A 235 -1.06 -11.39 0.85
C GLY A 235 -0.01 -11.32 -0.26
N VAL A 236 -0.01 -12.31 -1.15
CA VAL A 236 0.89 -12.37 -2.31
C VAL A 236 0.06 -12.53 -3.57
N PHE A 237 0.44 -11.79 -4.62
CA PHE A 237 -0.08 -12.10 -5.95
C PHE A 237 0.61 -13.36 -6.48
N PRO A 238 -0.13 -14.43 -6.76
CA PRO A 238 0.47 -15.69 -7.19
C PRO A 238 1.39 -15.53 -8.40
N GLY A 239 2.58 -16.11 -8.32
CA GLY A 239 3.55 -16.14 -9.41
C GLY A 239 4.42 -14.88 -9.56
N THR A 240 4.22 -13.83 -8.75
CA THR A 240 5.06 -12.62 -8.82
C THR A 240 6.23 -12.65 -7.85
N VAL A 241 6.13 -13.39 -6.76
CA VAL A 241 7.18 -13.46 -5.71
C VAL A 241 7.96 -14.76 -5.86
N PRO A 242 9.28 -14.70 -6.13
CA PRO A 242 10.12 -15.90 -6.15
C PRO A 242 10.20 -16.54 -4.75
N ALA A 243 10.04 -17.84 -4.67
CA ALA A 243 10.07 -18.56 -3.40
C ALA A 243 11.36 -18.31 -2.62
N GLY A 244 11.23 -17.80 -1.40
CA GLY A 244 12.35 -17.55 -0.48
C GLY A 244 13.26 -16.36 -0.86
N LYS A 245 12.84 -15.52 -1.82
CA LYS A 245 13.64 -14.40 -2.33
C LYS A 245 12.89 -13.07 -2.37
N GLY A 246 11.64 -13.02 -1.89
CA GLY A 246 10.85 -11.81 -1.83
C GLY A 246 11.38 -10.80 -0.82
N ILE A 247 10.89 -9.55 -0.89
CA ILE A 247 11.32 -8.49 0.03
C ILE A 247 11.07 -8.84 1.50
N PHE A 248 10.00 -9.59 1.78
CA PHE A 248 9.68 -10.04 3.14
C PHE A 248 10.51 -11.24 3.58
N ASP A 249 11.01 -12.07 2.66
CA ASP A 249 11.88 -13.19 3.00
C ASP A 249 13.24 -12.75 3.53
N ALA A 250 13.71 -11.58 3.12
CA ALA A 250 14.96 -10.98 3.58
C ALA A 250 14.83 -10.21 4.91
N MET A 251 13.58 -9.93 5.35
CA MET A 251 13.32 -9.10 6.53
C MET A 251 13.30 -9.95 7.81
N PRO A 252 14.11 -9.64 8.85
CA PRO A 252 14.06 -10.34 10.13
C PRO A 252 12.67 -10.26 10.79
N GLY A 253 12.24 -11.31 11.49
CA GLY A 253 10.95 -11.31 12.20
C GLY A 253 9.73 -11.24 11.27
N VAL A 254 9.84 -11.80 10.08
CA VAL A 254 8.72 -12.05 9.18
C VAL A 254 8.43 -13.54 9.14
N GLU A 255 7.20 -13.91 9.45
CA GLU A 255 6.71 -15.27 9.39
C GLU A 255 5.85 -15.46 8.14
N GLN A 256 6.18 -16.47 7.35
CA GLN A 256 5.42 -16.86 6.16
C GLN A 256 4.52 -18.03 6.47
N LEU A 257 3.20 -17.86 6.22
CA LEU A 257 2.25 -18.97 6.28
C LEU A 257 2.56 -19.99 5.18
N GLY A 258 2.55 -21.27 5.57
CA GLY A 258 2.77 -22.37 4.63
C GLY A 258 4.20 -22.84 4.49
N ARG A 259 5.20 -22.15 5.02
CA ARG A 259 6.59 -22.66 5.08
C ARG A 259 6.73 -23.84 6.02
N ASP A 260 6.01 -23.78 7.14
CA ASP A 260 5.92 -24.88 8.11
C ASP A 260 4.49 -24.91 8.68
N LEU A 261 3.64 -25.68 8.06
CA LEU A 261 2.24 -25.80 8.45
C LEU A 261 2.09 -26.31 9.90
N LYS A 262 3.01 -27.17 10.37
CA LYS A 262 2.99 -27.64 11.76
C LYS A 262 3.38 -26.56 12.75
N LYS A 263 4.26 -25.63 12.36
CA LYS A 263 4.69 -24.50 13.19
C LYS A 263 3.65 -23.37 13.23
N ASN A 264 3.01 -23.09 12.09
CA ASN A 264 2.14 -21.93 11.92
C ASN A 264 0.66 -22.20 12.18
N TYR A 265 0.26 -23.47 12.15
CA TYR A 265 -1.12 -23.88 12.43
C TYR A 265 -1.14 -25.04 13.43
N ASN A 266 -2.00 -24.95 14.40
CA ASN A 266 -2.35 -26.11 15.21
C ASN A 266 -3.37 -26.94 14.44
N PHE A 267 -2.87 -27.84 13.58
CA PHE A 267 -3.70 -28.77 12.80
C PHE A 267 -4.33 -29.90 13.61
N THR A 268 -4.29 -29.82 14.94
CA THR A 268 -4.90 -30.82 15.81
C THR A 268 -6.40 -31.04 15.51
N TYR A 269 -7.02 -30.04 14.88
CA TYR A 269 -8.44 -30.09 14.51
C TYR A 269 -8.71 -30.43 13.04
N LEU A 270 -7.68 -30.50 12.22
CA LEU A 270 -7.86 -30.95 10.83
C LEU A 270 -7.63 -32.47 10.80
N PRO A 271 -8.56 -33.23 10.25
CA PRO A 271 -8.38 -34.68 10.10
C PRO A 271 -7.35 -34.97 9.00
N ILE A 272 -6.07 -34.72 9.33
CA ILE A 272 -4.91 -34.92 8.41
C ILE A 272 -4.78 -36.44 8.09
N ASP A 273 -5.40 -37.29 8.88
CA ASP A 273 -5.40 -38.74 8.68
C ASP A 273 -6.17 -39.23 7.43
N PHE A 274 -6.85 -38.32 6.74
CA PHE A 274 -7.45 -38.61 5.43
C PHE A 274 -6.47 -38.59 4.25
N VAL A 275 -5.21 -38.20 4.48
CA VAL A 275 -4.17 -38.17 3.45
C VAL A 275 -3.14 -39.25 3.78
N LYS A 276 -3.59 -40.52 3.71
CA LYS A 276 -2.71 -41.67 3.65
C LYS A 276 -2.72 -42.25 2.25
#